data_de63a13ac0c3a18a95cfed1dd5d28253
#
_entry.id   de63a13ac0c3a18a95cfed1dd5d28253
#
_cell.length_a   1.000
_cell.length_b   1.000
_cell.length_c   1.000
_cell.angle_alpha   90.00
_cell.angle_beta   90.00
_cell.angle_gamma   90.00
#
_symmetry.space_group_name_H-M   'P 1'
#
loop_
_entity.id
_entity.type
_entity.pdbx_description
1 polymer ?
#
loop_
_entity_poly.entity_id
_entity_poly.type
_entity_poly.pdbx_seq_one_letter_code
_entity_poly.pdbx_strand_id
1 'polypeptide(L)'
;MHADLLDSAVKLACSDNGGTPPTQADLRRALSTAYYAAFHFVMAQCADLLTCDPGGQNLNRAWRQVYRSIKHSDVRTACNAAADAAYGFPAEIQAFAVLYPNMRRLREEADYDPKPNRLFNSQHIMAKISEVDFAIQQFSQAEEKHRRAFAILVAVKKSS
;
A
#
# COMPACT_ATOMS: atom_id res chain seq x y z
N MET A 1 6.57 -2.95 -9.98
CA MET A 1 7.12 -3.04 -8.60
C MET A 1 6.10 -3.52 -7.57
N HIS A 2 4.91 -2.87 -7.39
CA HIS A 2 3.93 -3.34 -6.39
C HIS A 2 3.43 -4.76 -6.67
N ALA A 3 3.21 -5.13 -7.93
CA ALA A 3 2.83 -6.49 -8.32
C ALA A 3 3.90 -7.51 -7.91
N ASP A 4 5.18 -7.24 -8.19
CA ASP A 4 6.28 -8.13 -7.81
C ASP A 4 6.39 -8.30 -6.29
N LEU A 5 6.04 -7.25 -5.53
CA LEU A 5 5.99 -7.31 -4.07
C LEU A 5 4.82 -8.19 -3.59
N LEU A 6 3.65 -8.09 -4.22
CA LEU A 6 2.52 -8.97 -3.90
C LEU A 6 2.85 -10.43 -4.22
N ASP A 7 3.44 -10.71 -5.37
CA ASP A 7 3.91 -12.05 -5.73
C ASP A 7 4.92 -12.60 -4.73
N SER A 8 5.85 -11.74 -4.27
CA SER A 8 6.83 -12.11 -3.26
C SER A 8 6.18 -12.39 -1.90
N ALA A 9 5.17 -11.59 -1.52
CA ALA A 9 4.42 -11.81 -0.29
C ALA A 9 3.66 -13.14 -0.31
N VAL A 10 3.02 -13.48 -1.44
CA VAL A 10 2.34 -14.78 -1.64
C VAL A 10 3.34 -15.92 -1.49
N LYS A 11 4.50 -15.85 -2.16
CA LYS A 11 5.54 -16.88 -2.06
C LYS A 11 5.99 -17.11 -0.63
N LEU A 12 6.22 -16.04 0.14
CA LEU A 12 6.59 -16.11 1.55
C LEU A 12 5.50 -16.73 2.43
N ALA A 13 4.23 -16.37 2.18
CA ALA A 13 3.10 -16.87 2.96
C ALA A 13 2.73 -18.32 2.64
N CYS A 14 3.09 -18.79 1.43
CA CYS A 14 2.83 -20.14 0.95
C CYS A 14 4.11 -20.98 0.87
N SER A 15 5.25 -20.52 1.40
CA SER A 15 6.53 -21.20 1.15
C SER A 15 6.46 -22.67 1.57
N ASP A 16 6.24 -23.48 0.56
CA ASP A 16 6.30 -24.93 0.63
C ASP A 16 7.69 -25.37 0.18
N ASN A 17 8.67 -25.12 1.03
CA ASN A 17 10.02 -25.61 0.83
C ASN A 17 10.06 -27.14 1.08
N GLY A 18 9.50 -27.89 0.12
CA GLY A 18 9.48 -29.36 0.20
C GLY A 18 8.55 -29.93 1.27
N GLY A 19 7.36 -29.31 1.49
CA GLY A 19 6.37 -29.73 2.48
C GLY A 19 6.53 -29.09 3.86
N THR A 20 7.45 -28.15 4.02
CA THR A 20 7.64 -27.42 5.29
C THR A 20 6.78 -26.17 5.30
N PRO A 21 5.89 -25.98 6.32
CA PRO A 21 5.08 -24.78 6.40
C PRO A 21 5.94 -23.52 6.59
N PRO A 22 5.43 -22.33 6.21
CA PRO A 22 6.15 -21.08 6.38
C PRO A 22 6.43 -20.81 7.87
N THR A 23 7.62 -20.30 8.14
CA THR A 23 8.02 -19.89 9.50
C THR A 23 7.32 -18.61 9.91
N GLN A 24 7.33 -18.29 11.22
CA GLN A 24 6.85 -16.99 11.71
C GLN A 24 7.63 -15.82 11.07
N ALA A 25 8.91 -16.00 10.77
CA ALA A 25 9.72 -15.00 10.08
C ALA A 25 9.21 -14.78 8.64
N ASP A 26 8.87 -15.85 7.92
CA ASP A 26 8.33 -15.75 6.56
C ASP A 26 6.97 -15.04 6.56
N LEU A 27 6.09 -15.39 7.49
CA LEU A 27 4.76 -14.79 7.61
C LEU A 27 4.83 -13.30 7.98
N ARG A 28 5.72 -12.91 8.89
CA ARG A 28 5.98 -11.51 9.22
C ARG A 28 6.50 -10.74 8.02
N ARG A 29 7.45 -11.34 7.29
CA ARG A 29 8.01 -10.76 6.08
C ARG A 29 6.96 -10.61 4.98
N ALA A 30 6.09 -11.62 4.81
CA ALA A 30 5.00 -11.58 3.83
C ALA A 30 4.06 -10.41 4.10
N LEU A 31 3.65 -10.22 5.35
CA LEU A 31 2.77 -9.11 5.75
C LEU A 31 3.42 -7.74 5.53
N SER A 32 4.68 -7.60 5.93
CA SER A 32 5.45 -6.38 5.70
C SER A 32 5.59 -6.08 4.20
N THR A 33 5.86 -7.09 3.39
CA THR A 33 5.99 -6.97 1.94
C THR A 33 4.66 -6.54 1.28
N ALA A 34 3.52 -7.07 1.72
CA ALA A 34 2.20 -6.65 1.24
C ALA A 34 1.92 -5.17 1.58
N TYR A 35 2.28 -4.72 2.78
CA TYR A 35 2.19 -3.30 3.13
C TYR A 35 3.04 -2.42 2.21
N TYR A 36 4.29 -2.82 1.94
CA TYR A 36 5.15 -2.08 1.01
C TYR A 36 4.60 -2.07 -0.41
N ALA A 37 3.90 -3.12 -0.85
CA ALA A 37 3.22 -3.12 -2.15
C ALA A 37 2.17 -2.00 -2.22
N ALA A 38 1.32 -1.84 -1.19
CA ALA A 38 0.36 -0.75 -1.11
C ALA A 38 1.05 0.63 -1.09
N PHE A 39 2.13 0.77 -0.35
CA PHE A 39 2.90 2.03 -0.29
C PHE A 39 3.51 2.40 -1.64
N HIS A 40 4.21 1.47 -2.29
CA HIS A 40 4.80 1.69 -3.61
C HIS A 40 3.77 1.95 -4.70
N PHE A 41 2.58 1.34 -4.60
CA PHE A 41 1.45 1.66 -5.47
C PHE A 41 1.08 3.15 -5.35
N VAL A 42 0.88 3.67 -4.14
CA VAL A 42 0.54 5.09 -3.93
C VAL A 42 1.65 6.01 -4.44
N MET A 43 2.91 5.70 -4.17
CA MET A 43 4.05 6.50 -4.65
C MET A 43 4.04 6.60 -6.18
N ALA A 44 3.81 5.47 -6.88
CA ALA A 44 3.72 5.44 -8.34
C ALA A 44 2.50 6.22 -8.85
N GLN A 45 1.32 6.02 -8.24
CA GLN A 45 0.11 6.77 -8.60
C GLN A 45 0.30 8.28 -8.45
N CYS A 46 0.92 8.74 -7.38
CA CYS A 46 1.23 10.16 -7.20
C CYS A 46 2.17 10.67 -8.29
N ALA A 47 3.23 9.94 -8.59
CA ALA A 47 4.19 10.33 -9.60
C ALA A 47 3.56 10.35 -11.00
N ASP A 48 2.81 9.32 -11.37
CA ASP A 48 2.12 9.20 -12.66
C ASP A 48 1.12 10.34 -12.88
N LEU A 49 0.28 10.59 -11.89
CA LEU A 49 -0.83 11.56 -11.99
C LEU A 49 -0.35 13.01 -11.91
N LEU A 50 0.67 13.31 -11.11
CA LEU A 50 1.17 14.69 -10.95
C LEU A 50 2.12 15.11 -12.06
N THR A 51 2.83 14.17 -12.69
CA THR A 51 3.68 14.47 -13.86
C THR A 51 2.93 14.28 -15.17
N CYS A 52 1.76 13.66 -15.18
CA CYS A 52 1.06 13.22 -16.38
C CYS A 52 1.94 12.35 -17.30
N ASP A 53 2.87 11.60 -16.71
CA ASP A 53 3.84 10.76 -17.40
C ASP A 53 3.94 9.38 -16.74
N PRO A 54 3.01 8.46 -17.05
CA PRO A 54 2.97 7.14 -16.44
C PRO A 54 4.30 6.39 -16.57
N GLY A 55 4.86 5.97 -15.44
CA GLY A 55 6.13 5.28 -15.38
C GLY A 55 7.37 6.17 -15.61
N GLY A 56 7.20 7.47 -15.76
CA GLY A 56 8.31 8.41 -15.90
C GLY A 56 9.12 8.23 -17.20
N GLN A 57 8.46 7.95 -18.31
CA GLN A 57 9.12 7.66 -19.59
C GLN A 57 9.78 8.90 -20.20
N ASN A 58 9.14 10.07 -20.07
CA ASN A 58 9.60 11.33 -20.66
C ASN A 58 10.14 12.30 -19.59
N LEU A 59 9.48 12.36 -18.43
CA LEU A 59 9.81 13.27 -17.32
C LEU A 59 10.45 12.53 -16.12
N ASN A 60 11.35 11.61 -16.41
CA ASN A 60 11.92 10.67 -15.43
C ASN A 60 12.43 11.34 -14.14
N ARG A 61 13.10 12.51 -14.26
CA ARG A 61 13.60 13.23 -13.07
C ARG A 61 12.47 13.75 -12.19
N ALA A 62 11.44 14.37 -12.78
CA ALA A 62 10.29 14.89 -12.06
C ALA A 62 9.49 13.74 -11.45
N TRP A 63 9.27 12.67 -12.21
CA TRP A 63 8.60 11.46 -11.75
C TRP A 63 9.31 10.87 -10.53
N ARG A 64 10.62 10.66 -10.59
CA ARG A 64 11.42 10.14 -9.48
C ARG A 64 11.43 11.08 -8.27
N GLN A 65 11.40 12.38 -8.50
CA GLN A 65 11.33 13.36 -7.42
C GLN A 65 10.01 13.22 -6.65
N VAL A 66 8.88 13.17 -7.32
CA VAL A 66 7.58 12.95 -6.68
C VAL A 66 7.58 11.61 -5.96
N TYR A 67 7.93 10.52 -6.66
CA TYR A 67 7.97 9.17 -6.10
C TYR A 67 8.75 9.08 -4.79
N ARG A 68 9.95 9.67 -4.75
CA ARG A 68 10.84 9.62 -3.56
C ARG A 68 10.48 10.60 -2.46
N SER A 69 9.69 11.62 -2.74
CA SER A 69 9.31 12.64 -1.75
C SER A 69 8.23 12.14 -0.80
N ILE A 70 7.47 11.12 -1.19
CA ILE A 70 6.33 10.61 -0.43
C ILE A 70 6.79 9.76 0.74
N LYS A 71 6.27 10.09 1.92
CA LYS A 71 6.56 9.38 3.16
C LYS A 71 5.34 8.57 3.61
N HIS A 72 5.58 7.54 4.40
CA HIS A 72 4.52 6.72 5.01
C HIS A 72 3.51 7.55 5.82
N SER A 73 3.98 8.62 6.49
CA SER A 73 3.12 9.56 7.23
C SER A 73 2.20 10.35 6.31
N ASP A 74 2.68 10.74 5.14
CA ASP A 74 1.90 11.53 4.18
C ASP A 74 0.72 10.69 3.64
N VAL A 75 1.01 9.44 3.25
CA VAL A 75 -0.03 8.49 2.80
C VAL A 75 -1.05 8.23 3.91
N ARG A 76 -0.61 8.01 5.15
CA ARG A 76 -1.52 7.81 6.28
C ARG A 76 -2.43 9.01 6.49
N THR A 77 -1.87 10.22 6.45
CA THR A 77 -2.65 11.46 6.64
C THR A 77 -3.69 11.62 5.52
N ALA A 78 -3.30 11.37 4.27
CA ALA A 78 -4.22 11.40 3.13
C ALA A 78 -5.31 10.32 3.24
N CYS A 79 -4.97 9.10 3.67
CA CYS A 79 -5.94 8.04 3.89
C CYS A 79 -6.95 8.41 4.99
N ASN A 80 -6.49 8.97 6.11
CA ASN A 80 -7.39 9.40 7.18
C ASN A 80 -8.39 10.47 6.69
N ALA A 81 -7.93 11.41 5.86
CA ALA A 81 -8.80 12.40 5.24
C ALA A 81 -9.77 11.76 4.23
N ALA A 82 -9.29 10.90 3.35
CA ALA A 82 -10.10 10.29 2.30
C ALA A 82 -11.14 9.28 2.83
N ALA A 83 -10.93 8.71 4.01
CA ALA A 83 -11.90 7.86 4.69
C ALA A 83 -13.09 8.66 5.27
N ASP A 84 -12.93 9.97 5.47
CA ASP A 84 -14.01 10.85 5.91
C ASP A 84 -14.97 11.13 4.75
N ALA A 85 -16.26 10.82 4.95
CA ALA A 85 -17.31 11.04 3.96
C ALA A 85 -17.42 12.51 3.50
N ALA A 86 -17.02 13.47 4.36
CA ALA A 86 -17.02 14.89 4.03
C ALA A 86 -16.08 15.27 2.87
N TYR A 87 -15.07 14.45 2.59
CA TYR A 87 -14.18 14.66 1.44
C TYR A 87 -14.77 14.20 0.10
N GLY A 88 -15.84 13.40 0.11
CA GLY A 88 -16.57 13.01 -1.09
C GLY A 88 -15.81 12.05 -2.04
N PHE A 89 -14.86 11.29 -1.53
CA PHE A 89 -14.19 10.27 -2.34
C PHE A 89 -15.10 9.07 -2.62
N PRO A 90 -14.99 8.44 -3.81
CA PRO A 90 -15.77 7.25 -4.15
C PRO A 90 -15.33 6.04 -3.31
N ALA A 91 -16.20 5.03 -3.26
CA ALA A 91 -16.03 3.83 -2.44
C ALA A 91 -14.70 3.11 -2.68
N GLU A 92 -14.20 3.10 -3.90
CA GLU A 92 -12.95 2.46 -4.31
C GLU A 92 -11.73 3.10 -3.63
N ILE A 93 -11.72 4.42 -3.50
CA ILE A 93 -10.66 5.14 -2.80
C ILE A 93 -10.86 5.06 -1.29
N GLN A 94 -12.09 5.15 -0.80
CA GLN A 94 -12.38 5.01 0.63
C GLN A 94 -11.98 3.62 1.16
N ALA A 95 -12.22 2.55 0.40
CA ALA A 95 -11.81 1.20 0.79
C ALA A 95 -10.29 1.09 0.97
N PHE A 96 -9.52 1.63 0.04
CA PHE A 96 -8.06 1.70 0.17
C PHE A 96 -7.64 2.55 1.37
N ALA A 97 -8.30 3.69 1.58
CA ALA A 97 -8.01 4.62 2.66
C ALA A 97 -8.24 4.02 4.05
N VAL A 98 -9.21 3.13 4.19
CA VAL A 98 -9.45 2.36 5.43
C VAL A 98 -8.44 1.22 5.60
N LEU A 99 -8.10 0.53 4.53
CA LEU A 99 -7.18 -0.61 4.55
C LEU A 99 -5.74 -0.19 4.89
N TYR A 100 -5.22 0.85 4.27
CA TYR A 100 -3.80 1.23 4.37
C TYR A 100 -3.32 1.48 5.82
N PRO A 101 -4.00 2.29 6.66
CA PRO A 101 -3.59 2.48 8.05
C PRO A 101 -3.62 1.18 8.86
N ASN A 102 -4.55 0.28 8.59
CA ASN A 102 -4.63 -1.02 9.24
C ASN A 102 -3.44 -1.91 8.87
N MET A 103 -3.10 -1.97 7.58
CA MET A 103 -1.92 -2.70 7.11
C MET A 103 -0.63 -2.14 7.70
N ARG A 104 -0.53 -0.81 7.84
CA ARG A 104 0.61 -0.18 8.50
C ARG A 104 0.75 -0.64 9.96
N ARG A 105 -0.32 -0.65 10.73
CA ARG A 105 -0.32 -1.14 12.12
C ARG A 105 0.11 -2.61 12.20
N LEU A 106 -0.43 -3.46 11.33
CA LEU A 106 -0.06 -4.87 11.27
C LEU A 106 1.41 -5.08 10.90
N ARG A 107 1.93 -4.27 9.99
CA ARG A 107 3.35 -4.27 9.62
C ARG A 107 4.24 -3.84 10.78
N GLU A 108 3.86 -2.81 11.53
CA GLU A 108 4.61 -2.37 12.72
C GLU A 108 4.65 -3.48 13.79
N GLU A 109 3.55 -4.18 14.00
CA GLU A 109 3.49 -5.37 14.86
C GLU A 109 4.41 -6.50 14.34
N ALA A 110 4.36 -6.77 13.02
CA ALA A 110 5.15 -7.83 12.41
C ALA A 110 6.66 -7.55 12.46
N ASP A 111 7.09 -6.31 12.24
CA ASP A 111 8.49 -5.95 12.14
C ASP A 111 9.17 -5.69 13.50
N TYR A 112 8.43 -5.12 14.45
CA TYR A 112 9.03 -4.55 15.66
C TYR A 112 8.59 -5.23 16.97
N ASP A 113 7.47 -5.94 16.99
CA ASP A 113 7.06 -6.64 18.20
C ASP A 113 7.72 -8.03 18.30
N PRO A 114 8.64 -8.23 19.26
CA PRO A 114 9.31 -9.52 19.42
C PRO A 114 8.38 -10.61 19.98
N LYS A 115 7.27 -10.20 20.62
CA LYS A 115 6.29 -11.09 21.25
C LYS A 115 4.87 -10.60 20.94
N PRO A 116 4.41 -10.70 19.67
CA PRO A 116 3.06 -10.28 19.34
C PRO A 116 2.03 -11.08 20.13
N ASN A 117 0.90 -10.45 20.46
CA ASN A 117 -0.19 -11.07 21.21
C ASN A 117 -0.80 -12.29 20.51
N ARG A 118 -0.48 -12.49 19.23
CA ARG A 118 -0.94 -13.61 18.43
C ARG A 118 0.19 -14.13 17.52
N LEU A 119 0.16 -15.43 17.25
CA LEU A 119 0.97 -15.99 16.17
C LEU A 119 0.35 -15.66 14.82
N PHE A 120 1.20 -15.34 13.85
CA PHE A 120 0.77 -15.20 12.47
C PHE A 120 0.50 -16.57 11.87
N ASN A 121 -0.52 -16.68 11.02
CA ASN A 121 -0.80 -17.90 10.26
C ASN A 121 -0.95 -17.59 8.77
N SER A 122 -0.63 -18.57 7.94
CA SER A 122 -0.61 -18.44 6.48
C SER A 122 -1.96 -17.99 5.91
N GLN A 123 -3.06 -18.60 6.36
CA GLN A 123 -4.41 -18.27 5.88
C GLN A 123 -4.77 -16.80 6.14
N HIS A 124 -4.48 -16.29 7.33
CA HIS A 124 -4.74 -14.89 7.68
C HIS A 124 -3.86 -13.94 6.85
N ILE A 125 -2.59 -14.27 6.68
CA ILE A 125 -1.66 -13.45 5.87
C ILE A 125 -2.07 -13.45 4.40
N MET A 126 -2.46 -14.61 3.85
CA MET A 126 -2.96 -14.69 2.47
C MET A 126 -4.23 -13.85 2.27
N ALA A 127 -5.15 -13.85 3.25
CA ALA A 127 -6.33 -12.99 3.20
C ALA A 127 -5.94 -11.50 3.16
N LYS A 128 -4.94 -11.08 3.97
CA LYS A 128 -4.45 -9.70 3.95
C LYS A 128 -3.76 -9.30 2.64
N ILE A 129 -2.98 -10.19 2.05
CA ILE A 129 -2.38 -9.97 0.73
C ILE A 129 -3.48 -9.78 -0.33
N SER A 130 -4.51 -10.63 -0.31
CA SER A 130 -5.64 -10.53 -1.23
C SER A 130 -6.45 -9.24 -1.03
N GLU A 131 -6.65 -8.79 0.21
CA GLU A 131 -7.29 -7.51 0.51
C GLU A 131 -6.50 -6.33 -0.07
N VAL A 132 -5.16 -6.36 0.03
CA VAL A 132 -4.29 -5.32 -0.54
C VAL A 132 -4.39 -5.32 -2.06
N ASP A 133 -4.27 -6.48 -2.70
CA ASP A 133 -4.37 -6.60 -4.16
C ASP A 133 -5.73 -6.09 -4.67
N PHE A 134 -6.81 -6.53 -4.05
CA PHE A 134 -8.16 -6.08 -4.40
C PHE A 134 -8.33 -4.56 -4.23
N ALA A 135 -7.85 -3.98 -3.13
CA ALA A 135 -7.94 -2.55 -2.89
C ALA A 135 -7.14 -1.73 -3.92
N ILE A 136 -5.97 -2.21 -4.34
CA ILE A 136 -5.17 -1.61 -5.42
C ILE A 136 -5.94 -1.63 -6.75
N GLN A 137 -6.55 -2.77 -7.08
CA GLN A 137 -7.34 -2.91 -8.30
C GLN A 137 -8.55 -1.97 -8.29
N GLN A 138 -9.31 -1.93 -7.19
CA GLN A 138 -10.46 -1.02 -7.04
C GLN A 138 -10.04 0.45 -7.14
N PHE A 139 -9.00 0.85 -6.43
CA PHE A 139 -8.47 2.22 -6.50
C PHE A 139 -8.12 2.60 -7.94
N SER A 140 -7.50 1.69 -8.69
CA SER A 140 -7.09 1.91 -10.08
C SER A 140 -8.28 2.11 -11.02
N GLN A 141 -9.47 1.61 -10.67
CA GLN A 141 -10.70 1.76 -11.45
C GLN A 141 -11.45 3.07 -11.15
N ALA A 142 -11.13 3.75 -10.06
CA ALA A 142 -11.72 5.05 -9.75
C ALA A 142 -11.42 6.07 -10.85
N GLU A 143 -12.34 7.03 -11.07
CA GLU A 143 -12.12 8.09 -12.04
C GLU A 143 -10.81 8.85 -11.77
N GLU A 144 -10.09 9.22 -12.83
CA GLU A 144 -8.79 9.88 -12.73
C GLU A 144 -8.84 11.14 -11.86
N LYS A 145 -9.92 11.93 -11.95
CA LYS A 145 -10.07 13.15 -11.13
C LYS A 145 -10.01 12.86 -9.63
N HIS A 146 -10.61 11.74 -9.17
CA HIS A 146 -10.58 11.35 -7.76
C HIS A 146 -9.22 10.78 -7.36
N ARG A 147 -8.59 9.97 -8.23
CA ARG A 147 -7.23 9.48 -8.00
C ARG A 147 -6.23 10.63 -7.92
N ARG A 148 -6.40 11.65 -8.78
CA ARG A 148 -5.57 12.86 -8.78
C ARG A 148 -5.80 13.69 -7.51
N ALA A 149 -7.05 13.86 -7.08
CA ALA A 149 -7.37 14.53 -5.82
C ALA A 149 -6.71 13.84 -4.62
N PHE A 150 -6.74 12.49 -4.58
CA PHE A 150 -6.02 11.74 -3.55
C PHE A 150 -4.51 11.94 -3.63
N ALA A 151 -3.92 11.90 -4.83
CA ALA A 151 -2.49 12.15 -5.03
C ALA A 151 -2.07 13.54 -4.53
N ILE A 152 -2.92 14.56 -4.71
CA ILE A 152 -2.70 15.91 -4.17
C ILE A 152 -2.70 15.89 -2.64
N LEU A 153 -3.63 15.20 -2.00
CA LEU A 153 -3.65 15.08 -0.52
C LEU A 153 -2.38 14.42 0.02
N VAL A 154 -1.80 13.46 -0.74
CA VAL A 154 -0.56 12.78 -0.34
C VAL A 154 0.66 13.70 -0.52
N ALA A 155 0.78 14.33 -1.69
CA ALA A 155 2.01 15.01 -2.10
C ALA A 155 2.09 16.46 -1.64
N VAL A 156 0.95 17.15 -1.47
CA VAL A 156 0.89 18.57 -1.13
C VAL A 156 0.64 18.73 0.36
N LYS A 157 1.63 19.24 1.07
CA LYS A 157 1.49 19.54 2.50
C LYS A 157 0.59 20.76 2.69
N LYS A 158 -0.33 20.68 3.65
CA LYS A 158 -1.06 21.86 4.09
C LYS A 158 -0.06 22.87 4.68
N SER A 159 -0.13 24.11 4.23
CA SER A 159 0.56 25.21 4.91
C SER A 159 0.01 25.30 6.35
N SER A 160 0.92 25.34 7.30
CA SER A 160 0.58 25.60 8.70
C SER A 160 0.10 27.01 8.87
#